data_35f4303701843ab03219cd4a4850d8b0
#
_entry.id   35f4303701843ab03219cd4a4850d8b0
#
_cell.length_a   1.000
_cell.length_b   1.000
_cell.length_c   1.000
_cell.angle_alpha   90.00
_cell.angle_beta   90.00
_cell.angle_gamma   90.00
#
_symmetry.space_group_name_H-M   'P 1'
#
loop_
_entity.id
_entity.type
_entity.pdbx_description
1 polymer ?
#
loop_
_entity_poly.entity_id
_entity_poly.type
_entity_poly.pdbx_seq_one_letter_code
_entity_poly.pdbx_strand_id
1 'polypeptide(L)'
;MDYKTRVTPAKEEAVQALMDEFKEYDGFIFADYRGMTVEQITKLRKSLREKDAAFRVVKNRFAKIALSNMEMDSDEHLTGPTAIALAKGDGANLVAKDLFNSAKDGAPIKVKGALIDGMRFDAAQIEAFSKLPTRLELISSLMGTMKAPVQKLAATLLAYVKEKGGGALNTAKEE
;
A
#
# COMPACT_ATOMS: atom_id res chain seq x y z
N MET A 1 1.38 -15.67 -34.60
CA MET A 1 0.26 -15.07 -35.36
C MET A 1 0.04 -13.66 -34.83
N ASP A 2 0.63 -12.69 -35.52
CA ASP A 2 0.45 -11.27 -35.17
C ASP A 2 -0.97 -10.84 -35.56
N TYR A 3 -1.87 -10.90 -34.60
CA TYR A 3 -3.14 -10.21 -34.74
C TYR A 3 -2.88 -8.70 -34.78
N LYS A 4 -2.70 -8.13 -35.96
CA LYS A 4 -2.82 -6.68 -36.20
C LYS A 4 -4.23 -6.26 -35.76
N THR A 5 -4.38 -5.93 -34.50
CA THR A 5 -5.65 -5.45 -33.96
C THR A 5 -5.90 -4.09 -34.55
N ARG A 6 -7.00 -3.99 -35.28
CA ARG A 6 -7.51 -2.74 -35.88
C ARG A 6 -7.73 -1.75 -34.71
N VAL A 7 -6.81 -0.82 -34.55
CA VAL A 7 -6.90 0.22 -33.53
C VAL A 7 -8.01 1.14 -33.94
N THR A 8 -9.03 1.26 -33.12
CA THR A 8 -10.17 2.15 -33.34
C THR A 8 -9.94 3.40 -32.51
N PRO A 9 -10.24 4.62 -32.96
CA PRO A 9 -9.99 5.85 -32.20
C PRO A 9 -10.56 5.81 -30.78
N ALA A 10 -11.75 5.24 -30.58
CA ALA A 10 -12.34 5.03 -29.27
C ALA A 10 -11.50 4.13 -28.32
N LYS A 11 -10.65 3.25 -28.86
CA LYS A 11 -9.74 2.44 -28.03
C LYS A 11 -8.49 3.23 -27.66
N GLU A 12 -8.01 4.08 -28.53
CA GLU A 12 -6.89 4.98 -28.23
C GLU A 12 -7.28 5.99 -27.17
N GLU A 13 -8.46 6.60 -27.29
CA GLU A 13 -9.02 7.49 -26.28
C GLU A 13 -9.15 6.80 -24.92
N ALA A 14 -9.65 5.56 -24.88
CA ALA A 14 -9.76 4.79 -23.63
C ALA A 14 -8.40 4.47 -23.00
N VAL A 15 -7.38 4.14 -23.80
CA VAL A 15 -6.02 3.91 -23.31
C VAL A 15 -5.41 5.22 -22.83
N GLN A 16 -5.64 6.32 -23.52
CA GLN A 16 -5.12 7.63 -23.16
C GLN A 16 -5.73 8.12 -21.86
N ALA A 17 -7.05 7.98 -21.67
CA ALA A 17 -7.72 8.29 -20.42
C ALA A 17 -7.19 7.45 -19.23
N LEU A 18 -6.89 6.16 -19.47
CA LEU A 18 -6.28 5.31 -18.46
C LEU A 18 -4.84 5.72 -18.15
N MET A 19 -4.07 6.11 -19.15
CA MET A 19 -2.70 6.62 -18.93
C MET A 19 -2.70 7.90 -18.11
N ASP A 20 -3.63 8.81 -18.38
CA ASP A 20 -3.74 10.06 -17.63
C ASP A 20 -4.19 9.81 -16.19
N GLU A 21 -5.10 8.84 -15.97
CA GLU A 21 -5.46 8.39 -14.62
C GLU A 21 -4.25 7.73 -13.91
N PHE A 22 -3.49 6.88 -14.59
CA PHE A 22 -2.35 6.17 -14.00
C PHE A 22 -1.17 7.09 -13.65
N LYS A 23 -0.96 8.18 -14.36
CA LYS A 23 0.07 9.18 -14.06
C LYS A 23 -0.12 9.87 -12.70
N GLU A 24 -1.33 9.86 -12.16
CA GLU A 24 -1.61 10.42 -10.84
C GLU A 24 -1.21 9.50 -9.69
N TYR A 25 -0.84 8.23 -9.97
CA TYR A 25 -0.57 7.21 -8.99
C TYR A 25 0.80 6.58 -9.19
N ASP A 26 1.48 6.31 -8.08
CA ASP A 26 2.85 5.75 -8.08
C ASP A 26 2.85 4.25 -7.76
N GLY A 27 1.77 3.73 -7.17
CA GLY A 27 1.64 2.32 -6.78
C GLY A 27 0.46 1.63 -7.45
N PHE A 28 0.72 0.45 -8.03
CA PHE A 28 -0.26 -0.41 -8.70
C PHE A 28 -0.26 -1.78 -8.04
N ILE A 29 -1.36 -2.19 -7.42
CA ILE A 29 -1.50 -3.52 -6.84
C ILE A 29 -2.53 -4.31 -7.65
N PHE A 30 -2.12 -5.46 -8.16
CA PHE A 30 -2.94 -6.34 -8.99
C PHE A 30 -3.60 -7.40 -8.11
N ALA A 31 -4.92 -7.48 -8.16
CA ALA A 31 -5.68 -8.43 -7.37
C ALA A 31 -6.75 -9.14 -8.22
N ASP A 32 -7.01 -10.41 -7.92
CA ASP A 32 -8.15 -11.14 -8.47
C ASP A 32 -9.38 -10.84 -7.60
N TYR A 33 -10.47 -10.41 -8.23
CA TYR A 33 -11.72 -10.01 -7.57
C TYR A 33 -12.83 -11.05 -7.73
N ARG A 34 -12.56 -12.21 -8.29
CA ARG A 34 -13.57 -13.26 -8.51
C ARG A 34 -14.17 -13.75 -7.20
N GLY A 35 -15.49 -13.88 -7.22
CA GLY A 35 -16.25 -14.35 -6.07
C GLY A 35 -16.59 -13.27 -5.04
N MET A 36 -16.17 -12.04 -5.23
CA MET A 36 -16.58 -10.93 -4.38
C MET A 36 -18.03 -10.52 -4.63
N THR A 37 -18.76 -10.25 -3.56
CA THR A 37 -20.09 -9.64 -3.65
C THR A 37 -19.99 -8.13 -3.94
N VAL A 38 -21.07 -7.56 -4.47
CA VAL A 38 -21.14 -6.12 -4.74
C VAL A 38 -20.93 -5.28 -3.47
N GLU A 39 -21.45 -5.77 -2.34
CA GLU A 39 -21.29 -5.11 -1.04
C GLU A 39 -19.82 -5.06 -0.61
N GLN A 40 -19.09 -6.17 -0.76
CA GLN A 40 -17.66 -6.26 -0.42
C GLN A 40 -16.83 -5.31 -1.28
N ILE A 41 -17.08 -5.28 -2.59
CA ILE A 41 -16.38 -4.36 -3.50
C ILE A 41 -16.69 -2.89 -3.15
N THR A 42 -17.93 -2.59 -2.79
CA THR A 42 -18.34 -1.23 -2.41
C THR A 42 -17.70 -0.79 -1.11
N LYS A 43 -17.64 -1.66 -0.11
CA LYS A 43 -16.94 -1.41 1.17
C LYS A 43 -15.46 -1.17 0.93
N LEU A 44 -14.82 -2.03 0.14
CA LEU A 44 -13.40 -1.89 -0.21
C LEU A 44 -13.12 -0.56 -0.93
N ARG A 45 -13.94 -0.21 -1.93
CA ARG A 45 -13.80 1.07 -2.63
C ARG A 45 -13.95 2.28 -1.71
N LYS A 46 -14.86 2.20 -0.72
CA LYS A 46 -15.04 3.26 0.26
C LYS A 46 -13.80 3.41 1.14
N SER A 47 -13.30 2.32 1.70
CA SER A 47 -12.09 2.32 2.52
C SER A 47 -10.86 2.84 1.77
N LEU A 48 -10.70 2.46 0.49
CA LEU A 48 -9.58 2.92 -0.34
C LEU A 48 -9.68 4.40 -0.70
N ARG A 49 -10.90 4.91 -0.95
CA ARG A 49 -11.10 6.34 -1.23
C ARG A 49 -10.75 7.24 -0.03
N GLU A 50 -10.97 6.76 1.19
CA GLU A 50 -10.59 7.47 2.42
C GLU A 50 -9.05 7.61 2.56
N LYS A 51 -8.28 6.85 1.77
CA LYS A 51 -6.82 6.82 1.74
C LYS A 51 -6.23 7.33 0.41
N ASP A 52 -7.00 8.14 -0.33
CA ASP A 52 -6.62 8.68 -1.64
C ASP A 52 -6.20 7.59 -2.65
N ALA A 53 -6.80 6.41 -2.53
CA ALA A 53 -6.56 5.28 -3.40
C ALA A 53 -7.83 4.94 -4.22
N ALA A 54 -7.63 4.36 -5.39
CA ALA A 54 -8.73 3.95 -6.26
C ALA A 54 -8.68 2.46 -6.57
N PHE A 55 -9.85 1.81 -6.65
CA PHE A 55 -9.96 0.42 -7.07
C PHE A 55 -10.72 0.32 -8.39
N ARG A 56 -9.99 -0.02 -9.45
CA ARG A 56 -10.48 -0.07 -10.82
C ARG A 56 -10.44 -1.48 -11.39
N VAL A 57 -11.50 -1.85 -12.08
CA VAL A 57 -11.53 -3.06 -12.92
C VAL A 57 -11.37 -2.61 -14.35
N VAL A 58 -10.25 -2.94 -14.96
CA VAL A 58 -9.87 -2.52 -16.30
C VAL A 58 -9.63 -3.75 -17.16
N LYS A 59 -9.86 -3.60 -18.47
CA LYS A 59 -9.53 -4.65 -19.42
C LYS A 59 -8.02 -4.85 -19.49
N ASN A 60 -7.53 -6.06 -19.19
CA ASN A 60 -6.09 -6.38 -19.08
C ASN A 60 -5.28 -5.86 -20.28
N ARG A 61 -5.83 -5.95 -21.49
CA ARG A 61 -5.14 -5.49 -22.71
C ARG A 61 -4.92 -3.98 -22.70
N PHE A 62 -5.86 -3.19 -22.19
CA PHE A 62 -5.71 -1.74 -22.11
C PHE A 62 -4.71 -1.37 -21.00
N ALA A 63 -4.80 -2.06 -19.86
CA ALA A 63 -3.84 -1.88 -18.77
C ALA A 63 -2.41 -2.22 -19.22
N LYS A 64 -2.21 -3.32 -19.96
CA LYS A 64 -0.90 -3.68 -20.51
C LYS A 64 -0.33 -2.59 -21.42
N ILE A 65 -1.11 -2.08 -22.36
CA ILE A 65 -0.66 -1.02 -23.29
C ILE A 65 -0.34 0.26 -22.50
N ALA A 66 -1.19 0.64 -21.54
CA ALA A 66 -0.99 1.84 -20.74
C ALA A 66 0.30 1.75 -19.90
N LEU A 67 0.53 0.62 -19.22
CA LEU A 67 1.72 0.39 -18.40
C LEU A 67 2.99 0.24 -19.25
N SER A 68 2.93 -0.43 -20.41
CA SER A 68 4.07 -0.51 -21.33
C SER A 68 4.48 0.87 -21.85
N ASN A 69 3.51 1.76 -22.13
CA ASN A 69 3.81 3.14 -22.55
C ASN A 69 4.43 3.98 -21.42
N MET A 70 4.26 3.57 -20.16
CA MET A 70 4.90 4.18 -18.98
C MET A 70 6.22 3.51 -18.59
N GLU A 71 6.78 2.64 -19.46
CA GLU A 71 7.99 1.85 -19.22
C GLU A 71 7.87 0.90 -18.00
N MET A 72 6.64 0.60 -17.59
CA MET A 72 6.32 -0.27 -16.47
C MET A 72 5.84 -1.63 -17.00
N ASP A 73 6.74 -2.60 -17.02
CA ASP A 73 6.40 -3.95 -17.50
C ASP A 73 5.72 -4.77 -16.38
N SER A 74 4.47 -5.15 -16.60
CA SER A 74 3.62 -5.88 -15.64
C SER A 74 2.88 -7.06 -16.27
N ASP A 75 3.39 -7.59 -17.38
CA ASP A 75 2.72 -8.60 -18.19
C ASP A 75 2.35 -9.87 -17.43
N GLU A 76 3.17 -10.27 -16.46
CA GLU A 76 2.97 -11.48 -15.67
C GLU A 76 1.75 -11.41 -14.75
N HIS A 77 1.45 -10.23 -14.20
CA HIS A 77 0.37 -10.04 -13.23
C HIS A 77 -1.00 -9.78 -13.88
N LEU A 78 -1.02 -9.41 -15.16
CA LEU A 78 -2.23 -9.10 -15.92
C LEU A 78 -2.80 -10.32 -16.67
N THR A 79 -2.78 -11.49 -16.04
CA THR A 79 -3.38 -12.73 -16.56
C THR A 79 -4.70 -13.04 -15.84
N GLY A 80 -5.75 -13.37 -16.58
CA GLY A 80 -7.10 -13.65 -16.03
C GLY A 80 -7.81 -12.40 -15.51
N PRO A 81 -8.88 -12.55 -14.71
CA PRO A 81 -9.59 -11.41 -14.14
C PRO A 81 -8.69 -10.68 -13.14
N THR A 82 -8.49 -9.40 -13.39
CA THR A 82 -7.60 -8.57 -12.59
C THR A 82 -8.24 -7.22 -12.34
N ALA A 83 -8.27 -6.82 -11.08
CA ALA A 83 -8.54 -5.46 -10.66
C ALA A 83 -7.22 -4.80 -10.25
N ILE A 84 -7.14 -3.51 -10.45
CA ILE A 84 -5.97 -2.71 -10.11
C ILE A 84 -6.37 -1.77 -8.98
N ALA A 85 -5.67 -1.88 -7.86
CA ALA A 85 -5.74 -0.88 -6.81
C ALA A 85 -4.60 0.12 -7.03
N LEU A 86 -4.98 1.38 -7.15
CA LEU A 86 -4.11 2.51 -7.44
C LEU A 86 -3.83 3.25 -6.12
N ALA A 87 -2.57 3.50 -5.82
CA ALA A 87 -2.16 4.21 -4.62
C ALA A 87 -1.34 5.46 -4.98
N LYS A 88 -1.59 6.58 -4.28
CA LYS A 88 -0.80 7.81 -4.42
C LYS A 88 0.34 7.82 -3.40
N GLY A 89 1.54 8.15 -3.86
CA GLY A 89 2.72 8.33 -3.01
C GLY A 89 2.97 7.17 -2.05
N ASP A 90 3.24 7.50 -0.80
CA ASP A 90 3.61 6.53 0.25
C ASP A 90 2.42 5.66 0.76
N GLY A 91 1.22 5.77 0.16
CA GLY A 91 0.01 5.06 0.60
C GLY A 91 -0.09 3.58 0.16
N ALA A 92 0.83 3.09 -0.64
CA ALA A 92 0.77 1.74 -1.20
C ALA A 92 0.72 0.64 -0.12
N ASN A 93 1.41 0.82 1.02
CA ASN A 93 1.38 -0.11 2.15
C ASN A 93 0.00 -0.17 2.82
N LEU A 94 -0.69 0.98 2.95
CA LEU A 94 -2.04 1.04 3.51
C LEU A 94 -3.05 0.36 2.60
N VAL A 95 -2.93 0.56 1.29
CA VAL A 95 -3.76 -0.10 0.27
C VAL A 95 -3.53 -1.62 0.31
N ALA A 96 -2.27 -2.07 0.36
CA ALA A 96 -1.95 -3.48 0.52
C ALA A 96 -2.57 -4.06 1.80
N LYS A 97 -2.43 -3.37 2.93
CA LYS A 97 -3.01 -3.78 4.22
C LYS A 97 -4.53 -3.92 4.15
N ASP A 98 -5.23 -2.99 3.51
CA ASP A 98 -6.68 -3.06 3.36
C ASP A 98 -7.13 -4.22 2.46
N LEU A 99 -6.39 -4.50 1.38
CA LEU A 99 -6.65 -5.66 0.53
C LEU A 99 -6.50 -6.97 1.30
N PHE A 100 -5.42 -7.12 2.10
CA PHE A 100 -5.22 -8.31 2.92
C PHE A 100 -6.21 -8.42 4.09
N ASN A 101 -6.62 -7.30 4.70
CA ASN A 101 -7.66 -7.31 5.73
C ASN A 101 -9.01 -7.73 5.14
N SER A 102 -9.39 -7.17 3.97
CA SER A 102 -10.61 -7.60 3.28
C SER A 102 -10.57 -9.08 2.90
N ALA A 103 -9.40 -9.61 2.55
CA ALA A 103 -9.24 -11.05 2.30
C ALA A 103 -9.46 -11.88 3.58
N LYS A 104 -9.02 -11.40 4.75
CA LYS A 104 -9.27 -12.04 6.06
C LYS A 104 -10.73 -11.94 6.49
N ASP A 105 -11.42 -10.85 6.15
CA ASP A 105 -12.83 -10.63 6.44
C ASP A 105 -13.78 -11.48 5.55
N GLY A 106 -13.22 -12.45 4.82
CA GLY A 106 -13.98 -13.39 4.01
C GLY A 106 -14.26 -12.93 2.58
N ALA A 107 -13.62 -11.85 2.11
CA ALA A 107 -13.64 -11.52 0.70
C ALA A 107 -12.61 -12.40 -0.05
N PRO A 108 -13.00 -13.10 -1.13
CA PRO A 108 -12.10 -13.98 -1.87
C PRO A 108 -11.14 -13.19 -2.78
N ILE A 109 -10.42 -12.22 -2.21
CA ILE A 109 -9.41 -11.43 -2.92
C ILE A 109 -8.08 -12.17 -2.88
N LYS A 110 -7.44 -12.34 -4.03
CA LYS A 110 -6.08 -12.86 -4.14
C LYS A 110 -5.18 -11.81 -4.78
N VAL A 111 -4.21 -11.32 -4.02
CA VAL A 111 -3.19 -10.43 -4.56
C VAL A 111 -2.25 -11.24 -5.45
N LYS A 112 -2.02 -10.79 -6.67
CA LYS A 112 -1.15 -11.43 -7.66
C LYS A 112 0.25 -10.86 -7.64
N GLY A 113 0.34 -9.57 -7.47
CA GLY A 113 1.60 -8.83 -7.47
C GLY A 113 1.34 -7.33 -7.34
N ALA A 114 2.40 -6.56 -7.26
CA ALA A 114 2.33 -5.10 -7.30
C ALA A 114 3.50 -4.51 -8.07
N LEU A 115 3.31 -3.28 -8.51
CA LEU A 115 4.32 -2.42 -9.05
C LEU A 115 4.31 -1.13 -8.24
N ILE A 116 5.36 -0.86 -7.48
CA ILE A 116 5.46 0.30 -6.59
C ILE A 116 6.78 1.00 -6.91
N ASP A 117 6.74 2.28 -7.22
CA ASP A 117 7.92 3.08 -7.60
C ASP A 117 8.76 2.42 -8.73
N GLY A 118 8.10 1.77 -9.69
CA GLY A 118 8.78 1.05 -10.78
C GLY A 118 9.38 -0.32 -10.39
N MET A 119 9.31 -0.71 -9.12
CA MET A 119 9.77 -2.02 -8.65
C MET A 119 8.63 -3.04 -8.65
N ARG A 120 8.94 -4.25 -9.10
CA ARG A 120 7.98 -5.36 -9.10
C ARG A 120 8.03 -6.10 -7.76
N PHE A 121 6.86 -6.42 -7.25
CA PHE A 121 6.69 -7.18 -6.02
C PHE A 121 5.81 -8.40 -6.26
N ASP A 122 6.27 -9.54 -5.82
CA ASP A 122 5.50 -10.77 -5.78
C ASP A 122 4.45 -10.76 -4.66
N ALA A 123 3.46 -11.64 -4.73
CA ALA A 123 2.40 -11.75 -3.73
C ALA A 123 2.94 -11.94 -2.30
N ALA A 124 4.01 -12.71 -2.11
CA ALA A 124 4.65 -12.93 -0.80
C ALA A 124 5.34 -11.65 -0.29
N GLN A 125 5.98 -10.90 -1.18
CA GLN A 125 6.63 -9.64 -0.84
C GLN A 125 5.61 -8.56 -0.47
N ILE A 126 4.46 -8.51 -1.17
CA ILE A 126 3.38 -7.57 -0.84
C ILE A 126 2.75 -7.92 0.50
N GLU A 127 2.63 -9.20 0.85
CA GLU A 127 2.18 -9.60 2.19
C GLU A 127 3.13 -9.07 3.28
N ALA A 128 4.44 -9.19 3.09
CA ALA A 128 5.43 -8.61 3.99
C ALA A 128 5.32 -7.07 4.03
N PHE A 129 5.16 -6.44 2.85
CA PHE A 129 4.99 -5.00 2.71
C PHE A 129 3.73 -4.47 3.42
N SER A 130 2.63 -5.22 3.38
CA SER A 130 1.38 -4.86 4.06
C SER A 130 1.50 -4.83 5.60
N LYS A 131 2.49 -5.53 6.16
CA LYS A 131 2.78 -5.55 7.60
C LYS A 131 3.62 -4.34 8.05
N LEU A 132 4.22 -3.62 7.09
CA LEU A 132 5.02 -2.44 7.41
C LEU A 132 4.12 -1.27 7.82
N PRO A 133 4.53 -0.49 8.81
CA PRO A 133 3.87 0.76 9.16
C PRO A 133 4.07 1.82 8.07
N THR A 134 3.34 2.92 8.17
CA THR A 134 3.49 4.04 7.26
C THR A 134 4.90 4.65 7.31
N ARG A 135 5.30 5.38 6.27
CA ARG A 135 6.62 6.04 6.22
C ARG A 135 6.86 6.94 7.44
N LEU A 136 5.85 7.69 7.86
CA LEU A 136 5.94 8.55 9.04
C LEU A 136 6.12 7.74 10.34
N GLU A 137 5.43 6.62 10.47
CA GLU A 137 5.57 5.72 11.62
C GLU A 137 6.94 5.04 11.63
N LEU A 138 7.49 4.66 10.45
CA LEU A 138 8.84 4.12 10.31
C LEU A 138 9.89 5.15 10.76
N ILE A 139 9.77 6.41 10.31
CA ILE A 139 10.66 7.49 10.73
C ILE A 139 10.55 7.72 12.23
N SER A 140 9.34 7.75 12.78
CA SER A 140 9.09 7.91 14.22
C SER A 140 9.72 6.76 15.02
N SER A 141 9.58 5.53 14.56
CA SER A 141 10.21 4.35 15.18
C SER A 141 11.73 4.44 15.12
N LEU A 142 12.30 4.85 13.99
CA LEU A 142 13.74 5.05 13.86
C LEU A 142 14.24 6.12 14.84
N MET A 143 13.56 7.26 14.92
CA MET A 143 13.91 8.33 15.87
C MET A 143 13.78 7.84 17.33
N GLY A 144 12.77 7.02 17.62
CA GLY A 144 12.59 6.37 18.94
C GLY A 144 13.76 5.45 19.30
N THR A 145 14.19 4.61 18.36
CA THR A 145 15.33 3.70 18.59
C THR A 145 16.65 4.45 18.80
N MET A 146 16.86 5.58 18.11
CA MET A 146 18.04 6.42 18.33
C MET A 146 18.05 7.08 19.72
N LYS A 147 16.89 7.43 20.26
CA LYS A 147 16.74 7.99 21.62
C LYS A 147 16.73 6.91 22.72
N ALA A 148 16.46 5.65 22.38
CA ALA A 148 16.29 4.56 23.34
C ALA A 148 17.49 4.37 24.29
N PRO A 149 18.78 4.46 23.88
CA PRO A 149 19.91 4.32 24.80
C PRO A 149 19.91 5.36 25.92
N VAL A 150 19.60 6.62 25.56
CA VAL A 150 19.54 7.72 26.53
C VAL A 150 18.35 7.55 27.47
N GLN A 151 17.20 7.17 26.95
CA GLN A 151 16.01 6.91 27.75
C GLN A 151 16.21 5.72 28.73
N LYS A 152 16.85 4.64 28.23
CA LYS A 152 17.19 3.50 29.09
C LYS A 152 18.15 3.90 30.23
N LEU A 153 19.18 4.70 29.93
CA LEU A 153 20.10 5.20 30.97
C LEU A 153 19.35 6.05 32.01
N ALA A 154 18.51 6.98 31.56
CA ALA A 154 17.70 7.79 32.45
C ALA A 154 16.75 6.94 33.31
N ALA A 155 16.09 5.95 32.70
CA ALA A 155 15.19 5.04 33.41
C ALA A 155 15.94 4.18 34.47
N THR A 156 17.14 3.68 34.13
CA THR A 156 17.96 2.91 35.09
C THR A 156 18.46 3.77 36.24
N LEU A 157 18.86 5.00 35.98
CA LEU A 157 19.25 5.95 37.03
C LEU A 157 18.08 6.29 37.93
N LEU A 158 16.90 6.54 37.38
CA LEU A 158 15.68 6.78 38.15
C LEU A 158 15.27 5.56 38.99
N ALA A 159 15.38 4.35 38.45
CA ALA A 159 15.13 3.12 39.18
C ALA A 159 16.14 2.95 40.36
N TYR A 160 17.41 3.20 40.09
CA TYR A 160 18.44 3.14 41.13
C TYR A 160 18.22 4.16 42.26
N VAL A 161 17.82 5.40 41.89
CA VAL A 161 17.47 6.43 42.87
C VAL A 161 16.23 6.02 43.68
N LYS A 162 15.23 5.39 43.07
CA LYS A 162 14.05 4.87 43.78
C LYS A 162 14.40 3.72 44.75
N GLU A 163 15.31 2.84 44.35
CA GLU A 163 15.74 1.73 45.22
C GLU A 163 16.63 2.19 46.42
N LYS A 164 17.53 3.14 46.15
CA LYS A 164 18.46 3.63 47.19
C LYS A 164 18.02 4.91 47.89
N GLY A 165 17.12 5.68 47.32
CA GLY A 165 16.74 7.00 47.83
C GLY A 165 15.23 7.18 47.84
N GLY A 166 14.53 6.41 48.65
CA GLY A 166 13.10 6.65 48.93
C GLY A 166 12.86 7.94 49.72
N GLY A 167 13.36 9.10 49.26
CA GLY A 167 13.14 10.29 50.06
C GLY A 167 13.55 11.66 49.55
N ALA A 168 13.99 11.86 48.31
CA ALA A 168 14.46 13.21 47.97
C ALA A 168 14.27 13.57 46.48
N LEU A 169 13.05 13.59 45.96
CA LEU A 169 12.73 14.30 44.68
C LEU A 169 11.28 14.77 44.66
N ASN A 170 10.73 15.24 45.79
CA ASN A 170 9.40 15.89 45.86
C ASN A 170 9.48 17.39 46.13
N THR A 171 10.62 18.06 45.84
CA THR A 171 10.76 19.51 46.05
C THR A 171 11.24 20.23 44.79
N ALA A 172 10.53 20.05 43.64
CA ALA A 172 10.69 20.92 42.49
C ALA A 172 9.36 20.99 41.71
N LYS A 173 8.29 21.32 42.47
CA LYS A 173 7.03 21.83 41.93
C LYS A 173 6.43 22.75 42.97
N GLU A 174 6.93 23.96 43.05
CA GLU A 174 6.31 25.18 43.62
C GLU A 174 7.40 26.25 43.62
N GLU A 175 7.51 26.94 42.47
CA GLU A 175 7.76 28.37 42.33
C GLU A 175 7.55 28.78 40.89
#